data_bc4dd7a2bfe989b55abca57829b27bd3
#
_entry.id   bc4dd7a2bfe989b55abca57829b27bd3
#
_cell.length_a   1.000
_cell.length_b   1.000
_cell.length_c   1.000
_cell.angle_alpha   90.00
_cell.angle_beta   90.00
_cell.angle_gamma   90.00
#
_symmetry.space_group_name_H-M   'P 1'
#
loop_
_entity.id
_entity.type
_entity.pdbx_description
1 polymer ?
#
loop_
_entity_poly.entity_id
_entity_poly.type
_entity_poly.pdbx_seq_one_letter_code
_entity_poly.pdbx_strand_id
1 'polypeptide(L)'
;MSPAFAALSTITSPDIVVKVHENFINAGCDIITANTFATSRHVLQSLNRENETIEFLTGSVELARKALKNCNKENQVAIAGSLSNFFALKENEFVPDPRFIPSFKQEEENYIEAANTLKNSGVDILILEMLLDIDHSQLLLNAALQTGLPVWVGLSCCVSKYDNTIVGRNFRAEKEKSLIYDEKIYKEQPKFLPEDDIILFEDIIKTLTNIGGDVYGIMHTWFQDSYGGLKIIKDHWSGPMMFYPEIHKFDTSTHEAIATCNEDEFANSCLEFIDDQIQIIGGCCGVSDNHLKKLIEKF
;
A
#
# COMPACT_ATOMS: atom_id res chain seq x y z
N MET A 1 2.74 8.48 -16.92
CA MET A 1 2.20 7.67 -15.79
C MET A 1 0.71 7.91 -15.73
N SER A 2 -0.10 6.87 -15.48
CA SER A 2 -1.55 7.04 -15.31
C SER A 2 -1.88 7.69 -13.97
N PRO A 3 -2.84 8.64 -13.91
CA PRO A 3 -3.32 9.20 -12.65
C PRO A 3 -3.81 8.16 -11.62
N ALA A 4 -4.34 7.03 -12.10
CA ALA A 4 -4.81 5.89 -11.29
C ALA A 4 -3.79 4.73 -11.29
N PHE A 5 -2.52 5.02 -11.42
CA PHE A 5 -1.43 4.04 -11.37
C PHE A 5 -1.72 2.80 -12.25
N ALA A 6 -1.73 1.59 -11.69
CA ALA A 6 -1.94 0.33 -12.41
C ALA A 6 -3.42 -0.12 -12.48
N ALA A 7 -4.38 0.68 -11.99
CA ALA A 7 -5.80 0.28 -11.93
C ALA A 7 -6.36 -0.13 -13.30
N LEU A 8 -6.02 0.61 -14.36
CA LEU A 8 -6.49 0.32 -15.72
C LEU A 8 -6.09 -1.07 -16.23
N SER A 9 -5.02 -1.67 -15.73
CA SER A 9 -4.53 -2.98 -16.19
C SER A 9 -5.56 -4.09 -15.99
N THR A 10 -6.44 -3.96 -15.03
CA THR A 10 -7.57 -4.90 -14.82
C THR A 10 -8.45 -5.03 -16.05
N ILE A 11 -8.62 -3.95 -16.81
CA ILE A 11 -9.48 -3.94 -18.01
C ILE A 11 -8.65 -4.01 -19.30
N THR A 12 -7.54 -3.25 -19.36
CA THR A 12 -6.76 -3.14 -20.59
C THR A 12 -5.82 -4.32 -20.85
N SER A 13 -5.43 -5.03 -19.80
CA SER A 13 -4.44 -6.10 -19.87
C SER A 13 -4.72 -7.23 -18.86
N PRO A 14 -5.96 -7.78 -18.80
CA PRO A 14 -6.38 -8.74 -17.79
C PRO A 14 -5.52 -10.00 -17.76
N ASP A 15 -5.08 -10.49 -18.93
CA ASP A 15 -4.24 -11.68 -19.00
C ASP A 15 -2.84 -11.44 -18.42
N ILE A 16 -2.32 -10.21 -18.50
CA ILE A 16 -1.06 -9.84 -17.84
C ILE A 16 -1.25 -9.84 -16.32
N VAL A 17 -2.35 -9.28 -15.81
CA VAL A 17 -2.66 -9.27 -14.37
C VAL A 17 -2.77 -10.72 -13.85
N VAL A 18 -3.49 -11.59 -14.55
CA VAL A 18 -3.56 -13.03 -14.21
C VAL A 18 -2.15 -13.63 -14.18
N LYS A 19 -1.34 -13.37 -15.19
CA LYS A 19 0.02 -13.93 -15.28
C LYS A 19 0.92 -13.45 -14.13
N VAL A 20 0.81 -12.21 -13.72
CA VAL A 20 1.53 -11.69 -12.54
C VAL A 20 1.11 -12.46 -11.28
N HIS A 21 -0.19 -12.62 -11.04
CA HIS A 21 -0.67 -13.43 -9.91
C HIS A 21 -0.16 -14.87 -9.96
N GLU A 22 -0.21 -15.52 -11.14
CA GLU A 22 0.32 -16.89 -11.32
C GLU A 22 1.81 -16.99 -10.96
N ASN A 23 2.60 -15.98 -11.32
CA ASN A 23 4.03 -15.94 -10.98
C ASN A 23 4.24 -15.93 -9.47
N PHE A 24 3.55 -15.08 -8.73
CA PHE A 24 3.65 -15.02 -7.26
C PHE A 24 3.11 -16.30 -6.59
N ILE A 25 2.02 -16.90 -7.09
CA ILE A 25 1.50 -18.18 -6.61
C ILE A 25 2.55 -19.29 -6.82
N ASN A 26 3.17 -19.34 -8.01
CA ASN A 26 4.19 -20.33 -8.33
C ASN A 26 5.52 -20.08 -7.61
N ALA A 27 5.78 -18.85 -7.17
CA ALA A 27 6.89 -18.55 -6.28
C ALA A 27 6.70 -19.13 -4.87
N GLY A 28 5.46 -19.50 -4.50
CA GLY A 28 5.13 -20.12 -3.22
C GLY A 28 4.48 -19.17 -2.22
N CYS A 29 3.96 -18.04 -2.66
CA CYS A 29 3.27 -17.12 -1.78
C CYS A 29 1.98 -17.72 -1.22
N ASP A 30 1.73 -17.57 0.07
CA ASP A 30 0.50 -17.99 0.77
C ASP A 30 -0.67 -17.04 0.55
N ILE A 31 -0.38 -15.80 0.16
CA ILE A 31 -1.35 -14.73 -0.06
C ILE A 31 -0.97 -13.96 -1.31
N ILE A 32 -1.95 -13.64 -2.14
CA ILE A 32 -1.80 -12.70 -3.27
C ILE A 32 -2.72 -11.50 -3.07
N THR A 33 -2.27 -10.31 -3.47
CA THR A 33 -3.03 -9.07 -3.34
C THR A 33 -3.69 -8.72 -4.66
N ALA A 34 -5.02 -8.55 -4.67
CA ALA A 34 -5.75 -8.11 -5.86
C ALA A 34 -5.31 -6.69 -6.29
N ASN A 35 -5.37 -6.40 -7.59
CA ASN A 35 -4.96 -5.11 -8.16
C ASN A 35 -5.97 -4.00 -7.87
N THR A 36 -6.16 -3.68 -6.58
CA THR A 36 -7.19 -2.74 -6.10
C THR A 36 -6.65 -1.53 -5.34
N PHE A 37 -5.32 -1.36 -5.28
CA PHE A 37 -4.65 -0.25 -4.60
C PHE A 37 -5.15 1.14 -5.01
N ALA A 38 -5.33 1.41 -6.30
CA ALA A 38 -5.68 2.72 -6.85
C ALA A 38 -7.07 2.70 -7.53
N THR A 39 -8.05 2.02 -6.93
CA THR A 39 -9.39 1.81 -7.52
C THR A 39 -10.52 2.44 -6.71
N SER A 40 -10.21 3.33 -5.76
CA SER A 40 -11.26 4.10 -5.08
C SER A 40 -11.98 5.03 -6.06
N ARG A 41 -13.24 5.36 -5.77
CA ARG A 41 -14.08 6.20 -6.61
C ARG A 41 -13.42 7.54 -6.97
N HIS A 42 -12.83 8.20 -5.99
CA HIS A 42 -12.15 9.50 -6.21
C HIS A 42 -10.87 9.37 -7.08
N VAL A 43 -10.21 8.23 -7.05
CA VAL A 43 -9.07 7.97 -7.94
C VAL A 43 -9.55 7.73 -9.36
N LEU A 44 -10.57 6.88 -9.55
CA LEU A 44 -11.13 6.59 -10.88
C LEU A 44 -11.82 7.80 -11.53
N GLN A 45 -12.26 8.78 -10.73
CA GLN A 45 -12.78 10.05 -11.23
C GLN A 45 -11.76 10.80 -12.10
N SER A 46 -10.46 10.68 -11.83
CA SER A 46 -9.40 11.26 -12.66
C SER A 46 -9.36 10.72 -14.09
N LEU A 47 -9.97 9.58 -14.30
CA LEU A 47 -10.10 8.89 -15.58
C LEU A 47 -11.52 9.00 -16.18
N ASN A 48 -12.43 9.75 -15.52
CA ASN A 48 -13.87 9.80 -15.81
C ASN A 48 -14.55 8.41 -15.74
N ARG A 49 -14.10 7.55 -14.81
CA ARG A 49 -14.56 6.16 -14.63
C ARG A 49 -15.04 5.87 -13.20
N GLU A 50 -15.40 6.87 -12.44
CA GLU A 50 -15.89 6.73 -11.06
C GLU A 50 -17.14 5.84 -10.93
N ASN A 51 -17.95 5.76 -11.98
CA ASN A 51 -19.14 4.90 -12.01
C ASN A 51 -18.83 3.42 -12.23
N GLU A 52 -17.60 3.09 -12.59
CA GLU A 52 -17.11 1.73 -12.81
C GLU A 52 -16.33 1.17 -11.61
N THR A 53 -16.29 1.88 -10.48
CA THR A 53 -15.53 1.48 -9.28
C THR A 53 -15.82 0.04 -8.86
N ILE A 54 -17.08 -0.34 -8.80
CA ILE A 54 -17.49 -1.70 -8.43
C ILE A 54 -16.96 -2.73 -9.44
N GLU A 55 -17.03 -2.42 -10.73
CA GLU A 55 -16.53 -3.30 -11.80
C GLU A 55 -15.02 -3.49 -11.71
N PHE A 56 -14.25 -2.42 -11.48
CA PHE A 56 -12.80 -2.50 -11.29
C PHE A 56 -12.41 -3.36 -10.09
N LEU A 57 -13.07 -3.14 -8.95
CA LEU A 57 -12.80 -3.89 -7.73
C LEU A 57 -13.14 -5.37 -7.89
N THR A 58 -14.34 -5.68 -8.37
CA THR A 58 -14.81 -7.06 -8.57
C THR A 58 -13.97 -7.78 -9.63
N GLY A 59 -13.72 -7.12 -10.76
CA GLY A 59 -12.89 -7.67 -11.84
C GLY A 59 -11.47 -7.98 -11.39
N SER A 60 -10.85 -7.13 -10.56
CA SER A 60 -9.52 -7.41 -10.02
C SER A 60 -9.49 -8.66 -9.14
N VAL A 61 -10.51 -8.87 -8.30
CA VAL A 61 -10.63 -10.08 -7.48
C VAL A 61 -10.89 -11.31 -8.34
N GLU A 62 -11.69 -11.19 -9.40
CA GLU A 62 -11.94 -12.29 -10.34
C GLU A 62 -10.66 -12.71 -11.08
N LEU A 63 -9.79 -11.76 -11.46
CA LEU A 63 -8.50 -12.07 -12.09
C LEU A 63 -7.57 -12.81 -11.12
N ALA A 64 -7.51 -12.39 -9.85
CA ALA A 64 -6.76 -13.11 -8.83
C ALA A 64 -7.29 -14.55 -8.64
N ARG A 65 -8.61 -14.71 -8.58
CA ARG A 65 -9.26 -16.04 -8.48
C ARG A 65 -9.01 -16.91 -9.71
N LYS A 66 -9.00 -16.32 -10.92
CA LYS A 66 -8.65 -17.01 -12.16
C LYS A 66 -7.22 -17.56 -12.09
N ALA A 67 -6.27 -16.77 -11.56
CA ALA A 67 -4.89 -17.22 -11.38
C ALA A 67 -4.78 -18.39 -10.40
N LEU A 68 -5.48 -18.33 -9.25
CA LEU A 68 -5.54 -19.45 -8.30
C LEU A 68 -6.05 -20.72 -8.96
N LYS A 69 -7.11 -20.63 -9.74
CA LYS A 69 -7.68 -21.78 -10.48
C LYS A 69 -6.67 -22.32 -11.50
N ASN A 70 -6.01 -21.46 -12.26
CA ASN A 70 -5.01 -21.88 -13.24
C ASN A 70 -3.84 -22.63 -12.59
N CYS A 71 -3.49 -22.27 -11.36
CA CYS A 71 -2.43 -22.90 -10.57
C CYS A 71 -2.91 -24.07 -9.69
N ASN A 72 -4.22 -24.39 -9.66
CA ASN A 72 -4.84 -25.36 -8.76
C ASN A 72 -4.55 -25.09 -7.28
N LYS A 73 -4.69 -23.82 -6.86
CA LYS A 73 -4.34 -23.32 -5.51
C LYS A 73 -5.51 -22.66 -4.77
N GLU A 74 -6.75 -22.81 -5.22
CA GLU A 74 -7.95 -22.13 -4.70
C GLU A 74 -8.18 -22.31 -3.19
N ASN A 75 -7.70 -23.39 -2.61
CA ASN A 75 -7.84 -23.71 -1.19
C ASN A 75 -6.52 -23.61 -0.40
N GLN A 76 -5.48 -23.07 -1.01
CA GLN A 76 -4.14 -23.01 -0.42
C GLN A 76 -3.58 -21.60 -0.33
N VAL A 77 -4.03 -20.70 -1.19
CA VAL A 77 -3.55 -19.30 -1.26
C VAL A 77 -4.74 -18.39 -1.06
N ALA A 78 -4.60 -17.44 -0.14
CA ALA A 78 -5.63 -16.44 0.16
C ALA A 78 -5.54 -15.25 -0.79
N ILE A 79 -6.67 -14.54 -0.97
CA ILE A 79 -6.75 -13.28 -1.71
C ILE A 79 -6.91 -12.13 -0.72
N ALA A 80 -5.95 -11.20 -0.71
CA ALA A 80 -6.06 -9.93 -0.03
C ALA A 80 -6.71 -8.88 -0.96
N GLY A 81 -7.73 -8.18 -0.47
CA GLY A 81 -8.25 -6.97 -1.09
C GLY A 81 -7.45 -5.76 -0.61
N SER A 82 -6.75 -5.09 -1.52
CA SER A 82 -5.98 -3.89 -1.19
C SER A 82 -6.88 -2.65 -1.15
N LEU A 83 -6.71 -1.85 -0.12
CA LEU A 83 -7.27 -0.52 0.04
C LEU A 83 -6.16 0.45 0.41
N SER A 84 -6.20 1.67 -0.09
CA SER A 84 -5.20 2.68 0.22
C SER A 84 -5.82 4.08 0.37
N ASN A 85 -5.10 4.96 1.04
CA ASN A 85 -5.40 6.39 1.04
C ASN A 85 -4.68 7.12 -0.13
N PHE A 86 -4.47 6.41 -1.24
CA PHE A 86 -3.87 6.94 -2.45
C PHE A 86 -4.82 7.94 -3.13
N PHE A 87 -4.29 9.08 -3.54
CA PHE A 87 -4.99 10.07 -4.35
C PHE A 87 -4.53 9.99 -5.81
N ALA A 88 -5.44 10.33 -6.73
CA ALA A 88 -5.10 10.41 -8.14
C ALA A 88 -3.94 11.37 -8.37
N LEU A 89 -2.98 10.95 -9.21
CA LEU A 89 -1.82 11.76 -9.53
C LEU A 89 -2.11 12.70 -10.71
N LYS A 90 -1.41 13.81 -10.77
CA LYS A 90 -1.31 14.59 -11.98
C LYS A 90 -0.66 13.75 -13.08
N GLU A 91 -1.09 13.96 -14.30
CA GLU A 91 -0.55 13.22 -15.45
C GLU A 91 0.97 13.39 -15.56
N ASN A 92 1.68 12.27 -15.59
CA ASN A 92 3.16 12.19 -15.66
C ASN A 92 3.91 12.84 -14.48
N GLU A 93 3.26 13.04 -13.35
CA GLU A 93 3.86 13.53 -12.12
C GLU A 93 3.55 12.60 -10.93
N PHE A 94 4.46 12.54 -9.94
CA PHE A 94 4.21 11.83 -8.66
C PHE A 94 3.62 12.76 -7.59
N VAL A 95 2.65 13.58 -8.01
CA VAL A 95 2.02 14.58 -7.14
C VAL A 95 0.50 14.37 -7.20
N PRO A 96 -0.19 14.30 -6.07
CA PRO A 96 -1.65 14.24 -6.05
C PRO A 96 -2.28 15.39 -6.83
N ASP A 97 -3.33 15.10 -7.57
CA ASP A 97 -4.09 16.12 -8.29
C ASP A 97 -5.21 16.66 -7.40
N PRO A 98 -5.15 17.93 -6.98
CA PRO A 98 -6.11 18.47 -6.02
C PRO A 98 -7.55 18.53 -6.55
N ARG A 99 -7.74 18.40 -7.86
CA ARG A 99 -9.09 18.35 -8.46
C ARG A 99 -9.86 17.11 -8.04
N PHE A 100 -9.15 16.04 -7.63
CA PHE A 100 -9.71 14.73 -7.30
C PHE A 100 -9.52 14.36 -5.82
N ILE A 101 -9.06 15.29 -4.97
CA ILE A 101 -9.04 15.09 -3.52
C ILE A 101 -10.46 15.30 -3.00
N PRO A 102 -11.11 14.27 -2.42
CA PRO A 102 -12.47 14.38 -1.92
C PRO A 102 -12.52 15.15 -0.60
N SER A 103 -13.70 15.55 -0.16
CA SER A 103 -13.89 15.92 1.24
C SER A 103 -13.81 14.66 2.12
N PHE A 104 -13.47 14.80 3.41
CA PHE A 104 -13.41 13.67 4.35
C PHE A 104 -14.68 12.82 4.35
N LYS A 105 -15.85 13.46 4.29
CA LYS A 105 -17.12 12.73 4.20
C LYS A 105 -17.21 11.89 2.93
N GLN A 106 -16.86 12.46 1.78
CA GLN A 106 -16.89 11.73 0.52
C GLN A 106 -15.83 10.63 0.48
N GLU A 107 -14.69 10.87 1.08
CA GLU A 107 -13.61 9.89 1.21
C GLU A 107 -14.06 8.69 2.03
N GLU A 108 -14.66 8.92 3.20
CA GLU A 108 -15.24 7.87 4.04
C GLU A 108 -16.28 7.03 3.27
N GLU A 109 -17.21 7.68 2.58
CA GLU A 109 -18.21 7.00 1.74
C GLU A 109 -17.56 6.14 0.66
N ASN A 110 -16.52 6.64 0.00
CA ASN A 110 -15.77 5.92 -1.03
C ASN A 110 -15.02 4.70 -0.45
N TYR A 111 -14.46 4.82 0.74
CA TYR A 111 -13.78 3.70 1.41
C TYR A 111 -14.77 2.63 1.87
N ILE A 112 -15.92 3.02 2.40
CA ILE A 112 -17.00 2.09 2.77
C ILE A 112 -17.51 1.33 1.54
N GLU A 113 -17.71 2.01 0.41
CA GLU A 113 -18.08 1.37 -0.87
C GLU A 113 -17.02 0.35 -1.30
N ALA A 114 -15.75 0.73 -1.31
CA ALA A 114 -14.66 -0.12 -1.75
C ALA A 114 -14.48 -1.35 -0.84
N ALA A 115 -14.47 -1.15 0.47
CA ALA A 115 -14.33 -2.22 1.46
C ALA A 115 -15.47 -3.25 1.36
N ASN A 116 -16.73 -2.79 1.27
CA ASN A 116 -17.88 -3.67 1.10
C ASN A 116 -17.88 -4.39 -0.24
N THR A 117 -17.45 -3.72 -1.32
CA THR A 117 -17.33 -4.36 -2.64
C THR A 117 -16.30 -5.49 -2.61
N LEU A 118 -15.14 -5.27 -2.01
CA LEU A 118 -14.10 -6.31 -1.86
C LEU A 118 -14.61 -7.48 -1.02
N LYS A 119 -15.25 -7.22 0.12
CA LYS A 119 -15.91 -8.26 0.94
C LYS A 119 -16.90 -9.08 0.11
N ASN A 120 -17.81 -8.42 -0.61
CA ASN A 120 -18.82 -9.07 -1.41
C ASN A 120 -18.24 -9.84 -2.61
N SER A 121 -17.06 -9.43 -3.09
CA SER A 121 -16.29 -10.15 -4.12
C SER A 121 -15.57 -11.36 -3.57
N GLY A 122 -15.58 -11.58 -2.23
CA GLY A 122 -15.07 -12.76 -1.57
C GLY A 122 -13.55 -12.77 -1.42
N VAL A 123 -12.94 -11.64 -1.05
CA VAL A 123 -11.57 -11.60 -0.56
C VAL A 123 -11.52 -12.19 0.85
N ASP A 124 -10.38 -12.77 1.23
CA ASP A 124 -10.20 -13.40 2.54
C ASP A 124 -9.81 -12.39 3.63
N ILE A 125 -9.05 -11.37 3.26
CA ILE A 125 -8.55 -10.30 4.14
C ILE A 125 -8.60 -8.96 3.43
N LEU A 126 -8.63 -7.86 4.19
CA LEU A 126 -8.36 -6.52 3.70
C LEU A 126 -6.96 -6.09 4.14
N ILE A 127 -6.15 -5.64 3.20
CA ILE A 127 -4.86 -5.03 3.49
C ILE A 127 -4.93 -3.53 3.19
N LEU A 128 -4.67 -2.72 4.22
CA LEU A 128 -4.61 -1.28 4.09
C LEU A 128 -3.18 -0.89 3.77
N GLU A 129 -2.98 -0.18 2.67
CA GLU A 129 -1.65 0.09 2.16
C GLU A 129 -1.30 1.58 2.21
N MET A 130 -0.03 1.85 2.49
CA MET A 130 0.57 3.18 2.40
C MET A 130 -0.04 4.20 3.37
N LEU A 131 -0.44 3.77 4.58
CA LEU A 131 -0.97 4.68 5.59
C LEU A 131 0.15 5.56 6.15
N LEU A 132 0.01 6.88 6.02
CA LEU A 132 1.07 7.87 6.29
C LEU A 132 0.68 8.89 7.37
N ASP A 133 -0.62 9.06 7.61
CA ASP A 133 -1.18 10.11 8.47
C ASP A 133 -2.25 9.53 9.41
N ILE A 134 -2.83 10.38 10.24
CA ILE A 134 -3.90 9.99 11.15
C ILE A 134 -5.27 10.10 10.47
N ASP A 135 -5.58 11.26 9.88
CA ASP A 135 -6.94 11.62 9.50
C ASP A 135 -7.50 10.69 8.39
N HIS A 136 -6.78 10.54 7.28
CA HIS A 136 -7.19 9.65 6.18
C HIS A 136 -7.10 8.18 6.58
N SER A 137 -6.06 7.80 7.36
CA SER A 137 -5.87 6.42 7.81
C SER A 137 -6.98 5.95 8.74
N GLN A 138 -7.50 6.82 9.61
CA GLN A 138 -8.65 6.49 10.49
C GLN A 138 -9.92 6.21 9.67
N LEU A 139 -10.20 7.02 8.65
CA LEU A 139 -11.37 6.82 7.79
C LEU A 139 -11.29 5.46 7.10
N LEU A 140 -10.14 5.15 6.53
CA LEU A 140 -9.93 3.88 5.82
C LEU A 140 -10.01 2.68 6.77
N LEU A 141 -9.35 2.74 7.94
CA LEU A 141 -9.39 1.68 8.93
C LEU A 141 -10.81 1.43 9.45
N ASN A 142 -11.54 2.50 9.78
CA ASN A 142 -12.93 2.39 10.22
C ASN A 142 -13.83 1.76 9.14
N ALA A 143 -13.66 2.13 7.87
CA ALA A 143 -14.41 1.53 6.77
C ALA A 143 -14.10 0.04 6.60
N ALA A 144 -12.83 -0.35 6.69
CA ALA A 144 -12.41 -1.73 6.58
C ALA A 144 -12.96 -2.61 7.74
N LEU A 145 -12.87 -2.13 8.98
CA LEU A 145 -13.36 -2.85 10.17
C LEU A 145 -14.86 -3.12 10.13
N GLN A 146 -15.66 -2.25 9.51
CA GLN A 146 -17.11 -2.46 9.34
C GLN A 146 -17.45 -3.70 8.50
N THR A 147 -16.52 -4.19 7.70
CA THR A 147 -16.72 -5.40 6.89
C THR A 147 -16.78 -6.67 7.71
N GLY A 148 -16.12 -6.71 8.87
CA GLY A 148 -15.93 -7.91 9.69
C GLY A 148 -14.92 -8.91 9.12
N LEU A 149 -14.20 -8.57 8.05
CA LEU A 149 -13.04 -9.33 7.58
C LEU A 149 -11.81 -9.01 8.44
N PRO A 150 -10.81 -9.91 8.48
CA PRO A 150 -9.50 -9.56 9.03
C PRO A 150 -8.91 -8.34 8.31
N VAL A 151 -8.36 -7.40 9.08
CA VAL A 151 -7.80 -6.14 8.57
C VAL A 151 -6.32 -6.05 8.93
N TRP A 152 -5.48 -5.97 7.91
CA TRP A 152 -4.05 -5.76 8.03
C TRP A 152 -3.68 -4.32 7.73
N VAL A 153 -2.94 -3.69 8.64
CA VAL A 153 -2.64 -2.26 8.61
C VAL A 153 -1.18 -2.05 8.22
N GLY A 154 -0.97 -1.66 6.97
CA GLY A 154 0.34 -1.38 6.38
C GLY A 154 0.67 0.10 6.40
N LEU A 155 1.65 0.47 7.21
CA LEU A 155 2.08 1.84 7.39
C LEU A 155 3.36 2.14 6.65
N SER A 156 3.46 3.36 6.16
CA SER A 156 4.68 3.90 5.60
C SER A 156 5.29 4.92 6.55
N CYS A 157 6.61 4.94 6.61
CA CYS A 157 7.34 5.91 7.40
C CYS A 157 8.62 6.35 6.69
N CYS A 158 9.22 7.41 7.19
CA CYS A 158 10.55 7.84 6.77
C CYS A 158 11.34 8.40 7.95
N VAL A 159 12.64 8.56 7.77
CA VAL A 159 13.51 9.20 8.74
C VAL A 159 13.54 10.71 8.48
N SER A 160 13.18 11.49 9.49
CA SER A 160 13.30 12.95 9.44
C SER A 160 14.76 13.37 9.27
N LYS A 161 15.01 14.22 8.29
CA LYS A 161 16.36 14.78 8.08
C LYS A 161 16.78 15.79 9.13
N TYR A 162 15.83 16.29 9.91
CA TYR A 162 16.11 17.35 10.89
C TYR A 162 16.72 16.81 12.17
N ASP A 163 16.20 15.64 12.62
CA ASP A 163 16.53 15.09 13.93
C ASP A 163 16.61 13.55 13.97
N ASN A 164 16.50 12.89 12.82
CA ASN A 164 16.46 11.44 12.64
C ASN A 164 15.28 10.73 13.34
N THR A 165 14.22 11.45 13.70
CA THR A 165 13.00 10.80 14.19
C THR A 165 12.30 10.03 13.09
N ILE A 166 11.54 8.99 13.45
CA ILE A 166 10.68 8.27 12.52
C ILE A 166 9.35 9.01 12.42
N VAL A 167 8.99 9.36 11.21
CA VAL A 167 7.84 10.23 10.94
C VAL A 167 6.96 9.68 9.83
N GLY A 168 5.69 10.04 9.89
CA GLY A 168 4.75 10.00 8.78
C GLY A 168 4.51 11.39 8.22
N ARG A 169 3.51 11.52 7.37
CA ARG A 169 3.12 12.77 6.74
C ARG A 169 1.75 13.20 7.23
N ASN A 170 1.64 14.45 7.65
CA ASN A 170 0.36 15.03 8.04
C ASN A 170 -0.32 15.65 6.82
N PHE A 171 -1.19 14.88 6.17
CA PHE A 171 -2.03 15.39 5.10
C PHE A 171 -3.22 16.14 5.69
N ARG A 172 -3.25 17.46 5.52
CA ARG A 172 -4.43 18.28 5.79
C ARG A 172 -4.98 18.78 4.47
N ALA A 173 -6.23 18.46 4.16
CA ALA A 173 -6.86 18.76 2.87
C ALA A 173 -6.73 20.23 2.41
N GLU A 174 -6.72 21.18 3.35
CA GLU A 174 -6.51 22.60 3.04
C GLU A 174 -5.05 22.94 2.73
N LYS A 175 -4.09 22.31 3.43
CA LYS A 175 -2.66 22.45 3.17
C LYS A 175 -2.23 21.72 1.91
N GLU A 176 -2.80 20.58 1.62
CA GLU A 176 -2.51 19.82 0.38
C GLU A 176 -2.78 20.66 -0.87
N LYS A 177 -3.88 21.43 -0.88
CA LYS A 177 -4.17 22.34 -1.99
C LYS A 177 -3.11 23.42 -2.17
N SER A 178 -2.44 23.87 -1.11
CA SER A 178 -1.38 24.86 -1.17
C SER A 178 -0.01 24.24 -1.46
N LEU A 179 0.31 23.09 -0.90
CA LEU A 179 1.59 22.40 -1.06
C LEU A 179 1.75 21.78 -2.46
N ILE A 180 0.67 21.26 -3.02
CA ILE A 180 0.63 20.67 -4.35
C ILE A 180 0.91 21.71 -5.44
N TYR A 181 0.63 22.99 -5.17
CA TYR A 181 0.85 24.07 -6.14
C TYR A 181 2.19 24.79 -5.99
N ASP A 182 2.97 24.52 -4.96
CA ASP A 182 4.33 25.03 -4.91
C ASP A 182 5.29 24.08 -5.66
N GLU A 183 5.16 24.10 -6.99
CA GLU A 183 6.07 23.38 -7.90
C GLU A 183 7.54 23.63 -7.57
N LYS A 184 7.85 24.78 -6.98
CA LYS A 184 9.21 25.18 -6.66
C LYS A 184 9.75 24.39 -5.48
N ILE A 185 8.94 24.19 -4.43
CA ILE A 185 9.32 23.37 -3.26
C ILE A 185 9.52 21.91 -3.70
N TYR A 186 8.64 21.40 -4.55
CA TYR A 186 8.73 20.01 -5.02
C TYR A 186 9.90 19.76 -5.98
N LYS A 187 10.18 20.68 -6.89
CA LYS A 187 11.30 20.58 -7.84
C LYS A 187 12.66 20.83 -7.21
N GLU A 188 12.74 21.76 -6.25
CA GLU A 188 14.00 22.11 -5.59
C GLU A 188 14.37 21.16 -4.45
N GLN A 189 13.37 20.51 -3.78
CA GLN A 189 13.60 19.59 -2.67
C GLN A 189 12.61 18.41 -2.62
N PRO A 190 12.62 17.50 -3.59
CA PRO A 190 11.64 16.40 -3.66
C PRO A 190 11.72 15.39 -2.50
N LYS A 191 12.68 15.53 -1.59
CA LYS A 191 12.94 14.59 -0.48
C LYS A 191 12.49 15.11 0.88
N PHE A 192 11.93 16.30 0.98
CA PHE A 192 11.72 16.93 2.28
C PHE A 192 10.31 17.47 2.41
N LEU A 193 9.55 16.85 3.31
CA LEU A 193 8.30 17.42 3.78
C LEU A 193 8.61 18.71 4.52
N PRO A 194 7.80 19.79 4.36
CA PRO A 194 7.82 20.91 5.26
C PRO A 194 7.66 20.44 6.72
N GLU A 195 8.33 21.10 7.65
CA GLU A 195 8.31 20.71 9.07
C GLU A 195 6.89 20.62 9.64
N ASP A 196 5.99 21.48 9.17
CA ASP A 196 4.57 21.49 9.53
C ASP A 196 3.75 20.29 9.03
N ASP A 197 4.26 19.53 8.04
CA ASP A 197 3.58 18.37 7.47
C ASP A 197 4.10 17.05 8.07
N ILE A 198 5.03 17.13 8.99
CA ILE A 198 5.59 16.00 9.71
C ILE A 198 4.71 15.66 10.90
N ILE A 199 4.38 14.39 11.05
CA ILE A 199 3.74 13.84 12.26
C ILE A 199 4.63 12.71 12.79
N LEU A 200 4.75 12.60 14.11
CA LEU A 200 5.49 11.49 14.72
C LEU A 200 4.80 10.17 14.35
N PHE A 201 5.58 9.23 13.86
CA PHE A 201 5.07 7.91 13.50
C PHE A 201 4.46 7.19 14.71
N GLU A 202 5.00 7.44 15.89
CA GLU A 202 4.47 6.93 17.15
C GLU A 202 3.02 7.40 17.41
N ASP A 203 2.68 8.65 17.07
CA ASP A 203 1.32 9.17 17.25
C ASP A 203 0.32 8.52 16.28
N ILE A 204 0.77 8.20 15.07
CA ILE A 204 -0.04 7.42 14.10
C ILE A 204 -0.33 6.04 14.69
N ILE A 205 0.70 5.32 15.14
CA ILE A 205 0.56 3.98 15.72
C ILE A 205 -0.37 3.99 16.93
N LYS A 206 -0.15 4.87 17.90
CA LYS A 206 -1.00 4.99 19.09
C LYS A 206 -2.47 5.21 18.73
N THR A 207 -2.71 6.04 17.72
CA THR A 207 -4.07 6.34 17.31
C THR A 207 -4.72 5.15 16.62
N LEU A 208 -4.06 4.55 15.64
CA LEU A 208 -4.66 3.48 14.85
C LEU A 208 -4.82 2.18 15.64
N THR A 209 -3.88 1.81 16.51
CA THR A 209 -3.99 0.61 17.37
C THR A 209 -5.13 0.70 18.37
N ASN A 210 -5.52 1.91 18.79
CA ASN A 210 -6.70 2.11 19.63
C ASN A 210 -8.04 1.92 18.88
N ILE A 211 -8.04 2.01 17.54
CA ILE A 211 -9.23 1.80 16.72
C ILE A 211 -9.45 0.30 16.47
N GLY A 212 -8.40 -0.43 16.09
CA GLY A 212 -8.48 -1.86 15.81
C GLY A 212 -7.48 -2.32 14.74
N GLY A 213 -7.76 -3.48 14.15
CA GLY A 213 -6.89 -4.16 13.18
C GLY A 213 -6.35 -5.46 13.76
N ASP A 214 -5.96 -6.39 12.89
CA ASP A 214 -5.50 -7.73 13.28
C ASP A 214 -3.99 -7.89 13.12
N VAL A 215 -3.39 -7.17 12.18
CA VAL A 215 -1.95 -7.18 11.90
C VAL A 215 -1.50 -5.74 11.65
N TYR A 216 -0.35 -5.37 12.18
CA TYR A 216 0.30 -4.09 11.89
C TYR A 216 1.68 -4.32 11.29
N GLY A 217 2.13 -3.40 10.43
CA GLY A 217 3.48 -3.52 9.88
C GLY A 217 3.89 -2.38 8.98
N ILE A 218 5.11 -2.48 8.50
CA ILE A 218 5.71 -1.50 7.60
C ILE A 218 5.59 -2.00 6.16
N MET A 219 5.13 -1.11 5.27
CA MET A 219 5.18 -1.29 3.83
C MET A 219 5.50 0.04 3.15
N HIS A 220 5.83 -0.02 1.85
CA HIS A 220 6.15 1.16 1.05
C HIS A 220 7.16 2.09 1.75
N THR A 221 8.15 1.47 2.37
CA THR A 221 9.24 2.13 3.13
C THR A 221 10.54 1.46 2.76
N TRP A 222 11.59 2.22 2.59
CA TRP A 222 12.90 1.67 2.29
C TRP A 222 13.38 0.75 3.40
N PHE A 223 14.09 -0.29 3.01
CA PHE A 223 14.58 -1.33 3.91
C PHE A 223 15.26 -0.76 5.15
N GLN A 224 16.18 0.18 4.93
CA GLN A 224 16.99 0.81 5.99
C GLN A 224 16.15 1.68 6.95
N ASP A 225 15.04 2.26 6.48
CA ASP A 225 14.18 3.12 7.29
C ASP A 225 13.11 2.30 8.05
N SER A 226 12.84 1.08 7.59
CA SER A 226 11.82 0.21 8.15
C SER A 226 12.14 -0.23 9.59
N TYR A 227 13.43 -0.37 9.94
CA TYR A 227 13.83 -0.84 11.28
C TYR A 227 13.29 0.04 12.41
N GLY A 228 13.42 1.37 12.24
CA GLY A 228 12.91 2.32 13.23
C GLY A 228 11.37 2.24 13.36
N GLY A 229 10.67 2.14 12.23
CA GLY A 229 9.21 2.01 12.22
C GLY A 229 8.74 0.71 12.87
N LEU A 230 9.33 -0.42 12.55
CA LEU A 230 9.01 -1.73 13.16
C LEU A 230 9.22 -1.72 14.67
N LYS A 231 10.30 -1.07 15.16
CA LYS A 231 10.54 -0.93 16.58
C LYS A 231 9.42 -0.14 17.27
N ILE A 232 9.01 0.99 16.69
CA ILE A 232 7.91 1.79 17.24
C ILE A 232 6.61 0.98 17.25
N ILE A 233 6.32 0.20 16.18
CA ILE A 233 5.14 -0.66 16.17
C ILE A 233 5.19 -1.66 17.33
N LYS A 234 6.31 -2.34 17.55
CA LYS A 234 6.48 -3.31 18.66
C LYS A 234 6.25 -2.71 20.04
N ASP A 235 6.60 -1.44 20.23
CA ASP A 235 6.40 -0.76 21.51
C ASP A 235 4.92 -0.48 21.82
N HIS A 236 4.03 -0.51 20.80
CA HIS A 236 2.60 -0.16 20.91
C HIS A 236 1.63 -1.25 20.44
N TRP A 237 2.13 -2.32 19.84
CA TRP A 237 1.34 -3.42 19.31
C TRP A 237 1.94 -4.77 19.73
N SER A 238 1.11 -5.62 20.33
CA SER A 238 1.51 -6.96 20.79
C SER A 238 1.02 -8.11 19.89
N GLY A 239 0.23 -7.80 18.87
CA GLY A 239 -0.28 -8.77 17.91
C GLY A 239 0.73 -9.11 16.80
N PRO A 240 0.32 -9.94 15.82
CA PRO A 240 1.14 -10.26 14.66
C PRO A 240 1.57 -9.04 13.88
N MET A 241 2.77 -9.09 13.30
CA MET A 241 3.31 -8.02 12.48
C MET A 241 3.67 -8.50 11.08
N MET A 242 3.64 -7.56 10.14
CA MET A 242 4.09 -7.77 8.77
C MET A 242 5.22 -6.82 8.39
N PHE A 243 6.05 -7.30 7.46
CA PHE A 243 7.15 -6.53 6.89
C PHE A 243 7.12 -6.62 5.36
N TYR A 244 6.91 -5.48 4.71
CA TYR A 244 6.69 -5.32 3.26
C TYR A 244 7.58 -4.22 2.70
N PRO A 245 8.92 -4.38 2.72
CA PRO A 245 9.84 -3.30 2.32
C PRO A 245 9.78 -3.04 0.82
N GLU A 246 10.15 -1.83 0.44
CA GLU A 246 10.49 -1.50 -0.93
C GLU A 246 12.01 -1.54 -1.14
N ILE A 247 12.42 -1.93 -2.35
CA ILE A 247 13.83 -2.08 -2.73
C ILE A 247 14.20 -1.30 -3.98
N HIS A 248 13.42 -0.30 -4.34
CA HIS A 248 13.75 0.52 -5.50
C HIS A 248 14.14 1.94 -5.09
N LYS A 249 14.98 2.56 -5.91
CA LYS A 249 15.18 4.01 -5.94
C LYS A 249 14.56 4.53 -7.22
N PHE A 250 13.86 5.65 -7.10
CA PHE A 250 13.33 6.32 -8.26
C PHE A 250 14.40 7.28 -8.81
N ASP A 251 14.82 7.02 -10.05
CA ASP A 251 15.68 7.96 -10.75
C ASP A 251 14.82 9.09 -11.35
N THR A 252 14.93 10.28 -10.76
CA THR A 252 14.16 11.44 -11.17
C THR A 252 14.56 11.98 -12.56
N SER A 253 15.71 11.56 -13.09
CA SER A 253 16.20 12.00 -14.41
C SER A 253 15.66 11.12 -15.54
N THR A 254 15.53 9.81 -15.31
CA THR A 254 15.02 8.83 -16.28
C THR A 254 13.56 8.45 -16.05
N HIS A 255 12.99 8.81 -14.90
CA HIS A 255 11.67 8.35 -14.42
C HIS A 255 11.58 6.81 -14.31
N GLU A 256 12.69 6.15 -14.03
CA GLU A 256 12.77 4.70 -13.88
C GLU A 256 12.92 4.30 -12.41
N ALA A 257 12.29 3.19 -12.05
CA ALA A 257 12.51 2.54 -10.77
C ALA A 257 13.71 1.59 -10.90
N ILE A 258 14.76 1.82 -10.12
CA ILE A 258 15.99 1.01 -10.14
C ILE A 258 16.00 0.15 -8.87
N ALA A 259 16.05 -1.18 -9.02
CA ALA A 259 16.21 -2.07 -7.88
C ALA A 259 17.54 -1.79 -7.16
N THR A 260 17.50 -1.76 -5.83
CA THR A 260 18.67 -1.43 -4.99
C THR A 260 19.38 -2.65 -4.45
N CYS A 261 18.79 -3.84 -4.55
CA CYS A 261 19.37 -5.11 -4.17
C CYS A 261 18.87 -6.25 -5.08
N ASN A 262 19.62 -7.35 -5.12
CA ASN A 262 19.21 -8.56 -5.83
C ASN A 262 18.40 -9.49 -4.92
N GLU A 263 17.97 -10.63 -5.48
CA GLU A 263 17.08 -11.59 -4.80
C GLU A 263 17.74 -12.19 -3.54
N ASP A 264 19.04 -12.53 -3.58
CA ASP A 264 19.75 -13.07 -2.44
C ASP A 264 19.95 -12.06 -1.32
N GLU A 265 20.28 -10.82 -1.67
CA GLU A 265 20.41 -9.70 -0.73
C GLU A 265 19.08 -9.40 -0.06
N PHE A 266 17.99 -9.33 -0.85
CA PHE A 266 16.63 -9.15 -0.33
C PHE A 266 16.26 -10.24 0.68
N ALA A 267 16.44 -11.52 0.27
CA ALA A 267 16.08 -12.64 1.12
C ALA A 267 16.89 -12.66 2.43
N ASN A 268 18.22 -12.44 2.37
CA ASN A 268 19.06 -12.40 3.57
C ASN A 268 18.64 -11.26 4.51
N SER A 269 18.39 -10.08 3.95
CA SER A 269 17.97 -8.94 4.74
C SER A 269 16.59 -9.15 5.38
N CYS A 270 15.62 -9.77 4.66
CA CYS A 270 14.32 -10.09 5.26
C CYS A 270 14.44 -11.04 6.46
N LEU A 271 15.34 -12.04 6.39
CA LEU A 271 15.53 -13.01 7.47
C LEU A 271 16.00 -12.36 8.79
N GLU A 272 16.70 -11.22 8.72
CA GLU A 272 17.14 -10.48 9.91
C GLU A 272 15.96 -9.84 10.69
N PHE A 273 14.82 -9.65 10.04
CA PHE A 273 13.63 -9.04 10.66
C PHE A 273 12.63 -10.05 11.20
N ILE A 274 12.75 -11.33 10.82
CA ILE A 274 11.79 -12.36 11.24
C ILE A 274 12.03 -12.72 12.69
N ASP A 275 10.97 -12.68 13.47
CA ASP A 275 10.95 -13.07 14.87
C ASP A 275 9.54 -13.58 15.27
N ASP A 276 9.32 -13.81 16.56
CA ASP A 276 8.05 -14.32 17.07
C ASP A 276 6.84 -13.42 16.77
N GLN A 277 7.07 -12.13 16.48
CA GLN A 277 6.03 -11.15 16.21
C GLN A 277 5.90 -10.80 14.72
N ILE A 278 7.04 -10.67 14.00
CA ILE A 278 7.05 -10.44 12.55
C ILE A 278 6.92 -11.79 11.85
N GLN A 279 5.69 -12.17 11.54
CA GLN A 279 5.32 -13.48 11.02
C GLN A 279 4.92 -13.44 9.54
N ILE A 280 4.73 -12.25 8.98
CA ILE A 280 4.28 -12.04 7.62
C ILE A 280 5.34 -11.22 6.88
N ILE A 281 5.87 -11.78 5.81
CA ILE A 281 6.84 -11.11 4.96
C ILE A 281 6.28 -11.03 3.54
N GLY A 282 6.45 -9.88 2.94
CA GLY A 282 6.12 -9.65 1.55
C GLY A 282 7.11 -8.70 0.90
N GLY A 283 6.68 -8.04 -0.14
CA GLY A 283 7.48 -7.03 -0.82
C GLY A 283 6.61 -6.01 -1.51
N CYS A 284 7.02 -4.76 -1.43
CA CYS A 284 6.41 -3.63 -2.09
C CYS A 284 7.15 -3.29 -3.39
N CYS A 285 7.30 -2.03 -3.69
CA CYS A 285 7.90 -1.54 -4.94
C CYS A 285 9.31 -2.11 -5.19
N GLY A 286 9.51 -2.64 -6.40
CA GLY A 286 10.78 -3.25 -6.82
C GLY A 286 10.93 -4.73 -6.49
N VAL A 287 10.11 -5.28 -5.58
CA VAL A 287 10.14 -6.72 -5.25
C VAL A 287 9.36 -7.51 -6.29
N SER A 288 10.01 -8.51 -6.89
CA SER A 288 9.41 -9.43 -7.86
C SER A 288 9.11 -10.79 -7.24
N ASP A 289 8.42 -11.63 -8.00
CA ASP A 289 8.18 -13.04 -7.68
C ASP A 289 9.49 -13.81 -7.43
N ASN A 290 10.57 -13.49 -8.15
CA ASN A 290 11.88 -14.12 -7.93
C ASN A 290 12.48 -13.76 -6.55
N HIS A 291 12.29 -12.54 -6.08
CA HIS A 291 12.73 -12.14 -4.73
C HIS A 291 12.01 -12.94 -3.66
N LEU A 292 10.68 -13.08 -3.77
CA LEU A 292 9.89 -13.87 -2.81
C LEU A 292 10.19 -15.36 -2.90
N LYS A 293 10.35 -15.90 -4.11
CA LYS A 293 10.78 -17.27 -4.30
C LYS A 293 12.11 -17.55 -3.59
N LYS A 294 13.09 -16.64 -3.76
CA LYS A 294 14.38 -16.77 -3.11
C LYS A 294 14.31 -16.69 -1.59
N LEU A 295 13.42 -15.86 -1.07
CA LEU A 295 13.16 -15.79 0.37
C LEU A 295 12.54 -17.12 0.86
N ILE A 296 11.52 -17.62 0.19
CA ILE A 296 10.83 -18.88 0.55
C ILE A 296 11.77 -20.08 0.52
N GLU A 297 12.71 -20.15 -0.44
CA GLU A 297 13.73 -21.19 -0.52
C GLU A 297 14.66 -21.25 0.72
N LYS A 298 14.68 -20.22 1.55
CA LYS A 298 15.54 -20.14 2.75
C LYS A 298 14.81 -20.54 4.04
N PHE A 299 13.48 -20.79 3.98
CA PHE A 299 12.66 -21.35 5.04
C PHE A 299 12.54 -22.87 4.92
#